data_f5095802ee9f2297ff165f7715a5e226
#
_entry.id   f5095802ee9f2297ff165f7715a5e226
#
_cell.length_a   1.000
_cell.length_b   1.000
_cell.length_c   1.000
_cell.angle_alpha   90.00
_cell.angle_beta   90.00
_cell.angle_gamma   90.00
#
_symmetry.space_group_name_H-M   'P 1'
#
loop_
_entity.id
_entity.type
_entity.pdbx_description
1 polymer ?
#
loop_
_entity_poly.entity_id
_entity_poly.type
_entity_poly.pdbx_seq_one_letter_code
_entity_poly.pdbx_strand_id
1 'polypeptide(L)'
;MPSTTTMNRAPKTARIRARAAAVVTAGVCASVALTGAAVAAEGAHADVFAAQTATTLAEATQAQAEAQEKAADAAEKKAAAEAEAQEKAWVSPISGDYALSATYGNSGDRWASTHSGQDFAVPSGTEVHSVHSGTVVKAGGNGAGDGPAYGNAIVIKHSDGTYTQYAHLSKIEVKVGQTVSTDQEIGLSGNTGNSSGPHLHFEVRTTPDYGSAIDPMKFLRDHDADV
;
A
#
# COMPACT_ATOMS: atom_id res chain seq x y z
N MET A 1 33.26 39.17 -26.21
CA MET A 1 32.33 39.12 -25.06
C MET A 1 31.16 38.24 -25.45
N PRO A 2 31.05 37.01 -24.96
CA PRO A 2 29.87 36.19 -25.19
C PRO A 2 28.88 36.37 -24.04
N SER A 3 27.60 36.60 -24.36
CA SER A 3 26.46 36.75 -23.47
C SER A 3 26.06 35.42 -22.86
N THR A 4 26.06 35.33 -21.53
CA THR A 4 25.55 34.22 -20.76
C THR A 4 24.04 34.31 -20.67
N THR A 5 23.33 33.42 -21.34
CA THR A 5 21.87 33.23 -21.17
C THR A 5 21.63 32.33 -19.96
N THR A 6 21.14 32.92 -18.88
CA THR A 6 20.74 32.22 -17.68
C THR A 6 19.35 31.58 -17.90
N MET A 7 19.31 30.26 -18.09
CA MET A 7 18.06 29.51 -18.10
C MET A 7 17.55 29.34 -16.68
N ASN A 8 16.47 30.06 -16.36
CA ASN A 8 15.72 29.95 -15.12
C ASN A 8 14.86 28.70 -15.18
N ARG A 9 15.29 27.60 -14.52
CA ARG A 9 14.48 26.40 -14.34
C ARG A 9 13.57 26.58 -13.14
N ALA A 10 12.28 26.68 -13.40
CA ALA A 10 11.24 26.64 -12.37
C ALA A 10 11.29 25.31 -11.61
N PRO A 11 11.06 25.31 -10.28
CA PRO A 11 11.03 24.09 -9.50
C PRO A 11 9.81 23.25 -9.87
N LYS A 12 10.05 21.98 -10.23
CA LYS A 12 8.99 20.98 -10.37
C LYS A 12 8.45 20.68 -8.97
N THR A 13 7.27 21.20 -8.67
CA THR A 13 6.51 20.82 -7.47
C THR A 13 6.22 19.32 -7.53
N ALA A 14 6.87 18.57 -6.65
CA ALA A 14 6.54 17.18 -6.38
C ALA A 14 5.09 17.12 -5.90
N ARG A 15 4.22 16.51 -6.70
CA ARG A 15 2.86 16.19 -6.29
C ARG A 15 2.93 14.99 -5.36
N ILE A 16 2.92 15.27 -4.07
CA ILE A 16 2.64 14.28 -3.04
C ILE A 16 1.24 13.75 -3.31
N ARG A 17 1.15 12.58 -3.90
CA ARG A 17 -0.10 11.82 -3.95
C ARG A 17 -0.25 11.10 -2.62
N ALA A 18 -0.72 11.83 -1.60
CA ALA A 18 -1.34 11.20 -0.46
C ALA A 18 -2.56 10.44 -1.00
N ARG A 19 -2.49 9.12 -1.04
CA ARG A 19 -3.68 8.28 -1.11
C ARG A 19 -4.36 8.40 0.24
N ALA A 20 -5.10 9.49 0.42
CA ALA A 20 -6.09 9.57 1.46
C ALA A 20 -7.09 8.43 1.20
N ALA A 21 -7.24 7.53 2.17
CA ALA A 21 -8.39 6.66 2.22
C ALA A 21 -9.62 7.58 2.08
N ALA A 22 -10.23 7.58 0.90
CA ALA A 22 -11.46 8.28 0.66
C ALA A 22 -12.52 7.51 1.45
N VAL A 23 -12.81 7.98 2.65
CA VAL A 23 -14.08 7.72 3.28
C VAL A 23 -15.11 8.34 2.35
N VAL A 24 -15.64 7.54 1.46
CA VAL A 24 -16.80 7.90 0.66
C VAL A 24 -17.97 7.96 1.62
N THR A 25 -18.15 9.10 2.27
CA THR A 25 -19.44 9.47 2.81
C THR A 25 -20.33 9.70 1.60
N ALA A 26 -21.00 8.64 1.15
CA ALA A 26 -22.11 8.76 0.22
C ALA A 26 -23.22 9.51 0.94
N GLY A 27 -23.11 10.82 0.96
CA GLY A 27 -24.20 11.70 1.31
C GLY A 27 -25.26 11.58 0.23
N VAL A 28 -26.18 10.64 0.38
CA VAL A 28 -27.41 10.65 -0.38
C VAL A 28 -28.26 11.78 0.20
N CYS A 29 -28.06 12.98 -0.28
CA CYS A 29 -29.03 14.04 -0.14
C CYS A 29 -30.24 13.67 -1.01
N ALA A 30 -31.15 12.85 -0.48
CA ALA A 30 -32.49 12.74 -1.03
C ALA A 30 -33.19 14.06 -0.73
N SER A 31 -33.11 14.99 -1.67
CA SER A 31 -33.93 16.18 -1.69
C SER A 31 -35.38 15.73 -1.92
N VAL A 32 -36.13 15.55 -0.84
CA VAL A 32 -37.58 15.43 -0.93
C VAL A 32 -38.08 16.85 -1.36
N ALA A 33 -38.27 17.03 -2.65
CA ALA A 33 -39.03 18.20 -3.15
C ALA A 33 -40.46 18.01 -2.72
N LEU A 34 -40.84 18.59 -1.57
CA LEU A 34 -42.22 18.79 -1.25
C LEU A 34 -42.75 19.86 -2.24
N THR A 35 -43.32 19.43 -3.35
CA THR A 35 -44.25 20.30 -4.12
C THR A 35 -45.50 20.45 -3.30
N GLY A 36 -45.53 21.51 -2.49
CA GLY A 36 -46.74 21.91 -1.77
C GLY A 36 -47.83 22.28 -2.76
N ALA A 37 -48.74 21.38 -3.06
CA ALA A 37 -50.02 21.75 -3.58
C ALA A 37 -50.83 22.32 -2.41
N ALA A 38 -50.89 23.64 -2.32
CA ALA A 38 -51.80 24.32 -1.42
C ALA A 38 -53.22 24.10 -1.95
N VAL A 39 -53.90 23.09 -1.40
CA VAL A 39 -55.35 22.94 -1.57
C VAL A 39 -55.99 23.61 -0.37
N ALA A 40 -56.55 24.81 -0.60
CA ALA A 40 -57.42 25.46 0.35
C ALA A 40 -58.73 24.63 0.44
N ALA A 41 -58.84 23.80 1.47
CA ALA A 41 -60.08 23.12 1.86
C ALA A 41 -60.46 23.65 3.24
N GLU A 42 -61.54 24.42 3.30
CA GLU A 42 -62.21 24.83 4.54
C GLU A 42 -62.81 23.60 5.20
N GLY A 43 -62.52 23.41 6.51
CA GLY A 43 -63.26 22.47 7.38
C GLY A 43 -62.39 21.45 8.05
N ALA A 44 -62.82 20.96 9.18
CA ALA A 44 -62.23 20.07 10.21
C ALA A 44 -61.53 18.76 9.74
N HIS A 45 -61.34 18.58 8.44
CA HIS A 45 -60.62 17.44 7.89
C HIS A 45 -59.13 17.76 7.58
N ALA A 46 -58.70 19.04 7.58
CA ALA A 46 -57.33 19.41 7.32
C ALA A 46 -56.36 18.99 8.40
N ASP A 47 -56.81 19.01 9.66
CA ASP A 47 -55.94 18.66 10.81
C ASP A 47 -55.66 17.16 10.88
N VAL A 48 -56.61 16.31 10.46
CA VAL A 48 -56.40 14.84 10.45
C VAL A 48 -55.43 14.43 9.31
N PHE A 49 -55.52 15.07 8.15
CA PHE A 49 -54.60 14.83 7.05
C PHE A 49 -53.17 15.31 7.35
N ALA A 50 -53.04 16.45 8.01
CA ALA A 50 -51.72 16.99 8.40
C ALA A 50 -51.07 16.13 9.47
N ALA A 51 -51.84 15.61 10.44
CA ALA A 51 -51.33 14.71 11.46
C ALA A 51 -50.89 13.35 10.87
N GLN A 52 -51.67 12.80 9.93
CA GLN A 52 -51.33 11.51 9.30
C GLN A 52 -50.10 11.63 8.38
N THR A 53 -49.93 12.72 7.63
CA THR A 53 -48.74 12.97 6.82
C THR A 53 -47.49 13.22 7.67
N ALA A 54 -47.63 13.90 8.80
CA ALA A 54 -46.50 14.10 9.73
C ALA A 54 -46.02 12.78 10.35
N THR A 55 -46.96 11.88 10.74
CA THR A 55 -46.60 10.57 11.29
C THR A 55 -45.89 9.68 10.26
N THR A 56 -46.43 9.60 9.04
CA THR A 56 -45.79 8.81 7.96
C THR A 56 -44.41 9.36 7.56
N LEU A 57 -44.20 10.67 7.58
CA LEU A 57 -42.92 11.28 7.32
C LEU A 57 -41.91 10.97 8.45
N ALA A 58 -42.37 11.01 9.71
CA ALA A 58 -41.52 10.67 10.85
C ALA A 58 -41.09 9.21 10.79
N GLU A 59 -42.03 8.29 10.52
CA GLU A 59 -41.73 6.84 10.37
C GLU A 59 -40.78 6.59 9.19
N ALA A 60 -40.99 7.25 8.05
CA ALA A 60 -40.09 7.13 6.90
C ALA A 60 -38.67 7.67 7.21
N THR A 61 -38.56 8.78 7.93
CA THR A 61 -37.28 9.35 8.35
C THR A 61 -36.56 8.44 9.33
N GLN A 62 -37.28 7.84 10.28
CA GLN A 62 -36.73 6.89 11.24
C GLN A 62 -36.24 5.61 10.52
N ALA A 63 -37.06 5.04 9.64
CA ALA A 63 -36.68 3.88 8.85
C ALA A 63 -35.44 4.15 7.97
N GLN A 64 -35.34 5.36 7.41
CA GLN A 64 -34.17 5.77 6.64
C GLN A 64 -32.92 5.91 7.53
N ALA A 65 -33.05 6.47 8.73
CA ALA A 65 -31.94 6.58 9.68
C ALA A 65 -31.46 5.20 10.13
N GLU A 66 -32.36 4.27 10.46
CA GLU A 66 -32.01 2.90 10.81
C GLU A 66 -31.35 2.13 9.65
N ALA A 67 -31.80 2.38 8.40
CA ALA A 67 -31.17 1.78 7.23
C ALA A 67 -29.76 2.33 6.98
N GLN A 68 -29.55 3.64 7.21
CA GLN A 68 -28.23 4.27 7.09
C GLN A 68 -27.27 3.76 8.19
N GLU A 69 -27.73 3.62 9.43
CA GLU A 69 -26.93 3.07 10.52
C GLU A 69 -26.50 1.63 10.23
N LYS A 70 -27.42 0.78 9.81
CA LYS A 70 -27.10 -0.61 9.40
C LYS A 70 -26.13 -0.67 8.21
N ALA A 71 -26.26 0.25 7.24
CA ALA A 71 -25.34 0.32 6.11
C ALA A 71 -23.94 0.80 6.52
N ALA A 72 -23.86 1.75 7.46
CA ALA A 72 -22.60 2.20 8.03
C ALA A 72 -21.88 1.10 8.80
N ASP A 73 -22.59 0.39 9.70
CA ASP A 73 -22.06 -0.75 10.45
C ASP A 73 -21.57 -1.88 9.52
N ALA A 74 -22.33 -2.16 8.46
CA ALA A 74 -21.94 -3.17 7.48
C ALA A 74 -20.69 -2.74 6.69
N ALA A 75 -20.58 -1.46 6.33
CA ALA A 75 -19.42 -0.91 5.65
C ALA A 75 -18.17 -0.93 6.55
N GLU A 76 -18.33 -0.58 7.83
CA GLU A 76 -17.22 -0.63 8.80
C GLU A 76 -16.71 -2.06 9.02
N LYS A 77 -17.63 -3.02 9.22
CA LYS A 77 -17.28 -4.45 9.35
C LYS A 77 -16.57 -4.98 8.09
N LYS A 78 -17.04 -4.59 6.91
CA LYS A 78 -16.41 -4.98 5.65
C LYS A 78 -15.02 -4.39 5.53
N ALA A 79 -14.85 -3.10 5.82
CA ALA A 79 -13.54 -2.42 5.79
C ALA A 79 -12.56 -3.04 6.79
N ALA A 80 -13.02 -3.38 8.00
CA ALA A 80 -12.19 -4.06 9.00
C ALA A 80 -11.75 -5.46 8.54
N ALA A 81 -12.65 -6.23 7.92
CA ALA A 81 -12.32 -7.55 7.38
C ALA A 81 -11.35 -7.47 6.20
N GLU A 82 -11.51 -6.49 5.32
CA GLU A 82 -10.59 -6.25 4.20
C GLU A 82 -9.19 -5.82 4.69
N ALA A 83 -9.12 -4.97 5.71
CA ALA A 83 -7.86 -4.57 6.35
C ALA A 83 -7.16 -5.75 7.01
N GLU A 84 -7.90 -6.61 7.75
CA GLU A 84 -7.35 -7.82 8.36
C GLU A 84 -6.87 -8.83 7.30
N ALA A 85 -7.62 -8.99 6.21
CA ALA A 85 -7.21 -9.84 5.09
C ALA A 85 -5.94 -9.32 4.42
N GLN A 86 -5.83 -8.01 4.23
CA GLN A 86 -4.64 -7.37 3.65
C GLN A 86 -3.42 -7.51 4.57
N GLU A 87 -3.58 -7.39 5.88
CA GLU A 87 -2.48 -7.60 6.83
C GLU A 87 -1.94 -9.04 6.81
N LYS A 88 -2.78 -10.03 6.48
CA LYS A 88 -2.41 -11.46 6.38
C LYS A 88 -1.89 -11.87 5.01
N ALA A 89 -2.14 -11.08 3.98
CA ALA A 89 -1.71 -11.38 2.62
C ALA A 89 -0.20 -11.19 2.43
N TRP A 90 0.37 -11.98 1.53
CA TRP A 90 1.69 -11.74 0.97
C TRP A 90 1.53 -11.18 -0.45
N VAL A 91 2.38 -10.24 -0.83
CA VAL A 91 2.30 -9.56 -2.14
C VAL A 91 3.68 -9.51 -2.82
N SER A 92 3.71 -9.16 -4.09
CA SER A 92 4.97 -8.86 -4.80
C SER A 92 5.66 -7.63 -4.21
N PRO A 93 7.01 -7.60 -4.12
CA PRO A 93 7.74 -6.41 -3.68
C PRO A 93 7.72 -5.28 -4.70
N ILE A 94 7.32 -5.55 -5.94
CA ILE A 94 7.16 -4.59 -7.02
C ILE A 94 5.73 -4.67 -7.54
N SER A 95 5.06 -3.54 -7.63
CA SER A 95 3.73 -3.43 -8.23
C SER A 95 3.83 -3.17 -9.74
N GLY A 96 2.97 -3.83 -10.54
CA GLY A 96 2.93 -3.66 -12.00
C GLY A 96 3.92 -4.55 -12.75
N ASP A 97 4.31 -4.11 -13.96
CA ASP A 97 5.13 -4.91 -14.87
C ASP A 97 6.61 -4.93 -14.44
N TYR A 98 7.18 -6.11 -14.37
CA TYR A 98 8.62 -6.32 -14.14
C TYR A 98 9.11 -7.56 -14.91
N ALA A 99 10.42 -7.66 -15.10
CA ALA A 99 11.06 -8.87 -15.57
C ALA A 99 11.90 -9.49 -14.46
N LEU A 100 11.91 -10.80 -14.35
CA LEU A 100 12.83 -11.52 -13.46
C LEU A 100 14.15 -11.71 -14.19
N SER A 101 15.28 -11.40 -13.52
CA SER A 101 16.63 -11.57 -14.10
C SER A 101 17.41 -12.68 -13.41
N ALA A 102 18.26 -12.40 -12.42
CA ALA A 102 18.95 -13.46 -11.69
C ALA A 102 18.03 -14.13 -10.67
N THR A 103 18.00 -15.47 -10.68
CA THR A 103 17.16 -16.27 -9.78
C THR A 103 17.94 -16.78 -8.59
N TYR A 104 17.24 -17.14 -7.52
CA TYR A 104 17.80 -17.80 -6.35
C TYR A 104 18.58 -19.07 -6.74
N GLY A 105 19.77 -19.25 -6.16
CA GLY A 105 20.63 -20.41 -6.43
C GLY A 105 21.46 -20.32 -7.71
N ASN A 106 21.31 -19.26 -8.54
CA ASN A 106 22.20 -19.07 -9.68
C ASN A 106 23.66 -19.02 -9.23
N SER A 107 24.54 -19.70 -9.97
CA SER A 107 25.98 -19.73 -9.75
C SER A 107 26.73 -18.99 -10.86
N GLY A 108 27.97 -18.57 -10.56
CA GLY A 108 28.84 -17.87 -11.49
C GLY A 108 29.75 -16.87 -10.77
N ASP A 109 30.65 -16.24 -11.52
CA ASP A 109 31.69 -15.36 -10.99
C ASP A 109 31.19 -14.07 -10.33
N ARG A 110 29.88 -13.81 -10.39
CA ARG A 110 29.26 -12.62 -9.77
C ARG A 110 29.02 -12.76 -8.28
N TRP A 111 28.92 -13.99 -7.78
CA TRP A 111 28.56 -14.30 -6.40
C TRP A 111 29.68 -15.06 -5.70
N ALA A 112 29.88 -14.76 -4.42
CA ALA A 112 30.88 -15.46 -3.62
C ALA A 112 30.58 -16.97 -3.43
N SER A 113 29.29 -17.33 -3.58
CA SER A 113 28.78 -18.69 -3.56
C SER A 113 27.70 -18.85 -4.62
N THR A 114 26.43 -18.68 -4.25
CA THR A 114 25.28 -18.67 -5.16
C THR A 114 24.48 -17.40 -4.93
N HIS A 115 23.63 -17.05 -5.90
CA HIS A 115 22.71 -15.91 -5.76
C HIS A 115 21.72 -16.18 -4.63
N SER A 116 21.66 -15.25 -3.65
CA SER A 116 20.92 -15.43 -2.41
C SER A 116 19.46 -15.01 -2.49
N GLY A 117 19.00 -14.45 -3.61
CA GLY A 117 17.66 -13.90 -3.75
C GLY A 117 17.09 -14.00 -5.15
N GLN A 118 16.07 -13.22 -5.39
CA GLN A 118 15.48 -12.99 -6.71
C GLN A 118 15.70 -11.54 -7.13
N ASP A 119 16.16 -11.35 -8.36
CA ASP A 119 16.31 -10.01 -8.91
C ASP A 119 15.11 -9.64 -9.79
N PHE A 120 14.48 -8.51 -9.45
CA PHE A 120 13.41 -7.86 -10.22
C PHE A 120 14.03 -6.75 -11.05
N ALA A 121 14.14 -6.96 -12.36
CA ALA A 121 14.69 -5.97 -13.28
C ALA A 121 13.70 -4.84 -13.50
N VAL A 122 13.94 -3.72 -12.85
CA VAL A 122 13.12 -2.50 -12.90
C VAL A 122 14.02 -1.27 -12.95
N PRO A 123 13.54 -0.14 -13.52
CA PRO A 123 14.28 1.12 -13.51
C PRO A 123 14.59 1.59 -12.07
N SER A 124 15.73 2.30 -11.91
CA SER A 124 15.99 3.00 -10.64
C SER A 124 14.88 4.00 -10.33
N GLY A 125 14.40 4.01 -9.09
CA GLY A 125 13.31 4.87 -8.65
C GLY A 125 11.93 4.24 -8.75
N THR A 126 11.84 2.94 -9.09
CA THR A 126 10.58 2.19 -8.98
C THR A 126 10.24 1.98 -7.51
N GLU A 127 8.98 2.18 -7.14
CA GLU A 127 8.47 1.96 -5.77
C GLU A 127 8.70 0.50 -5.35
N VAL A 128 9.25 0.31 -4.15
CA VAL A 128 9.47 -0.98 -3.52
C VAL A 128 8.57 -1.10 -2.31
N HIS A 129 7.79 -2.17 -2.25
CA HIS A 129 6.77 -2.40 -1.23
C HIS A 129 7.17 -3.53 -0.27
N SER A 130 6.71 -3.43 0.98
CA SER A 130 6.79 -4.53 1.92
C SER A 130 5.89 -5.67 1.49
N VAL A 131 6.44 -6.85 1.29
CA VAL A 131 5.66 -8.03 0.84
C VAL A 131 4.64 -8.51 1.87
N HIS A 132 4.80 -8.12 3.12
CA HIS A 132 3.90 -8.47 4.23
C HIS A 132 4.10 -7.48 5.38
N SER A 133 3.11 -7.36 6.27
CA SER A 133 3.21 -6.55 7.48
C SER A 133 4.37 -7.02 8.37
N GLY A 134 5.04 -6.07 9.05
CA GLY A 134 6.19 -6.42 9.88
C GLY A 134 6.85 -5.24 10.57
N THR A 135 8.02 -5.48 11.12
CA THR A 135 8.85 -4.46 11.77
C THR A 135 10.22 -4.40 11.10
N VAL A 136 10.65 -3.20 10.73
CA VAL A 136 11.98 -2.95 10.17
C VAL A 136 13.04 -3.23 11.23
N VAL A 137 13.88 -4.23 11.00
CA VAL A 137 14.95 -4.62 11.95
C VAL A 137 16.33 -4.11 11.51
N LYS A 138 16.53 -3.88 10.20
CA LYS A 138 17.75 -3.26 9.64
C LYS A 138 17.35 -2.29 8.53
N ALA A 139 18.04 -1.15 8.40
CA ALA A 139 17.90 -0.20 7.30
C ALA A 139 19.16 0.67 7.20
N GLY A 140 19.72 0.80 6.02
CA GLY A 140 20.90 1.65 5.80
C GLY A 140 21.78 1.22 4.63
N GLY A 141 22.87 1.94 4.45
CA GLY A 141 23.94 1.59 3.52
C GLY A 141 24.73 0.36 3.96
N ASN A 142 25.66 -0.08 3.12
CA ASN A 142 26.53 -1.23 3.41
C ASN A 142 25.73 -2.50 3.71
N GLY A 143 24.62 -2.71 2.97
CA GLY A 143 23.71 -3.84 3.16
C GLY A 143 22.99 -3.85 4.51
N ALA A 144 22.88 -2.68 5.15
CA ALA A 144 22.35 -2.56 6.52
C ALA A 144 23.11 -3.46 7.53
N GLY A 145 24.41 -3.68 7.28
CA GLY A 145 25.28 -4.52 8.08
C GLY A 145 25.64 -5.88 7.46
N ASP A 146 25.00 -6.27 6.35
CA ASP A 146 25.26 -7.56 5.66
C ASP A 146 26.39 -7.45 4.62
N GLY A 147 26.96 -6.27 4.44
CA GLY A 147 28.11 -6.01 3.59
C GLY A 147 27.85 -5.08 2.40
N PRO A 148 28.90 -4.47 1.85
CA PRO A 148 28.79 -3.43 0.83
C PRO A 148 28.19 -3.92 -0.48
N ALA A 149 28.20 -5.22 -0.74
CA ALA A 149 27.64 -5.80 -1.96
C ALA A 149 26.14 -5.48 -2.13
N TYR A 150 25.40 -5.46 -1.05
CA TYR A 150 23.95 -5.14 -1.07
C TYR A 150 23.61 -3.66 -1.25
N GLY A 151 24.60 -2.75 -1.12
CA GLY A 151 24.35 -1.30 -1.22
C GLY A 151 23.43 -0.79 -0.09
N ASN A 152 22.42 0.00 -0.44
CA ASN A 152 21.38 0.39 0.50
C ASN A 152 20.36 -0.74 0.62
N ALA A 153 20.06 -1.14 1.86
CA ALA A 153 19.17 -2.27 2.11
C ALA A 153 18.24 -2.04 3.31
N ILE A 154 17.13 -2.79 3.30
CA ILE A 154 16.14 -2.87 4.39
C ILE A 154 15.95 -4.34 4.72
N VAL A 155 15.82 -4.67 6.01
CA VAL A 155 15.37 -5.99 6.47
C VAL A 155 14.16 -5.83 7.36
N ILE A 156 13.09 -6.56 7.06
CA ILE A 156 11.82 -6.55 7.80
C ILE A 156 11.61 -7.92 8.44
N LYS A 157 11.23 -7.93 9.72
CA LYS A 157 10.79 -9.11 10.45
C LYS A 157 9.29 -9.25 10.39
N HIS A 158 8.78 -10.41 9.99
CA HIS A 158 7.36 -10.72 9.91
C HIS A 158 6.86 -11.52 11.12
N SER A 159 5.54 -11.60 11.28
CA SER A 159 4.90 -12.23 12.43
C SER A 159 5.07 -13.75 12.48
N ASP A 160 5.28 -14.39 11.32
CA ASP A 160 5.55 -15.82 11.17
C ASP A 160 7.00 -16.21 11.52
N GLY A 161 7.84 -15.23 11.87
CA GLY A 161 9.26 -15.43 12.22
C GLY A 161 10.20 -15.37 11.03
N THR A 162 9.71 -15.16 9.81
CA THR A 162 10.54 -14.95 8.62
C THR A 162 11.03 -13.49 8.53
N TYR A 163 11.99 -13.26 7.64
CA TYR A 163 12.55 -11.95 7.35
C TYR A 163 12.61 -11.75 5.85
N THR A 164 12.41 -10.52 5.40
CA THR A 164 12.63 -10.14 4.00
C THR A 164 13.69 -9.07 3.90
N GLN A 165 14.54 -9.16 2.88
CA GLN A 165 15.53 -8.15 2.55
C GLN A 165 15.25 -7.55 1.17
N TYR A 166 15.42 -6.24 1.11
CA TYR A 166 15.29 -5.41 -0.09
C TYR A 166 16.60 -4.66 -0.29
N ALA A 167 17.32 -4.90 -1.37
CA ALA A 167 18.67 -4.38 -1.56
C ALA A 167 18.85 -3.61 -2.88
N HIS A 168 20.04 -3.03 -3.09
CA HIS A 168 20.43 -2.14 -4.19
C HIS A 168 19.60 -0.87 -4.30
N LEU A 169 18.90 -0.47 -3.23
CA LEU A 169 17.97 0.66 -3.21
C LEU A 169 18.67 2.00 -3.53
N SER A 170 17.99 2.86 -4.28
CA SER A 170 18.40 4.27 -4.46
C SER A 170 17.99 5.12 -3.26
N LYS A 171 16.88 4.76 -2.59
CA LYS A 171 16.34 5.48 -1.43
C LYS A 171 15.70 4.52 -0.43
N ILE A 172 15.91 4.78 0.85
CA ILE A 172 15.25 4.11 1.97
C ILE A 172 14.24 5.10 2.56
N GLU A 173 12.99 4.70 2.74
CA GLU A 173 11.91 5.57 3.23
C GLU A 173 11.37 5.15 4.60
N VAL A 174 11.99 4.14 5.20
CA VAL A 174 11.64 3.62 6.52
C VAL A 174 12.87 3.63 7.45
N LYS A 175 12.64 3.47 8.74
CA LYS A 175 13.70 3.44 9.77
C LYS A 175 13.57 2.21 10.65
N VAL A 176 14.68 1.78 11.24
CA VAL A 176 14.71 0.66 12.21
C VAL A 176 13.72 0.91 13.35
N GLY A 177 12.95 -0.11 13.70
CA GLY A 177 11.89 -0.10 14.69
C GLY A 177 10.52 0.37 14.15
N GLN A 178 10.43 0.80 12.89
CA GLN A 178 9.16 1.16 12.29
C GLN A 178 8.35 -0.08 11.94
N THR A 179 7.05 -0.08 12.29
CA THR A 179 6.08 -1.05 11.79
C THR A 179 5.63 -0.63 10.40
N VAL A 180 5.51 -1.59 9.51
CA VAL A 180 5.01 -1.44 8.14
C VAL A 180 3.86 -2.40 7.90
N SER A 181 2.91 -1.97 7.07
CA SER A 181 1.81 -2.81 6.60
C SER A 181 2.18 -3.54 5.31
N THR A 182 1.44 -4.60 4.98
CA THR A 182 1.51 -5.23 3.65
C THR A 182 1.24 -4.18 2.56
N ASP A 183 1.99 -4.24 1.45
CA ASP A 183 1.93 -3.31 0.31
C ASP A 183 2.31 -1.86 0.66
N GLN A 184 2.91 -1.61 1.81
CA GLN A 184 3.42 -0.28 2.14
C GLN A 184 4.71 0.01 1.37
N GLU A 185 4.81 1.17 0.73
CA GLU A 185 6.06 1.68 0.15
C GLU A 185 7.12 1.86 1.26
N ILE A 186 8.30 1.24 1.04
CA ILE A 186 9.41 1.23 2.00
C ILE A 186 10.69 1.85 1.42
N GLY A 187 10.74 2.06 0.10
CA GLY A 187 11.89 2.64 -0.58
C GLY A 187 11.77 2.60 -2.08
N LEU A 188 12.84 2.99 -2.75
CA LEU A 188 12.92 3.01 -4.22
C LEU A 188 14.04 2.11 -4.70
N SER A 189 13.78 1.31 -5.74
CA SER A 189 14.78 0.49 -6.43
C SER A 189 15.94 1.32 -6.95
N GLY A 190 17.08 0.70 -7.18
CA GLY A 190 18.27 1.43 -7.57
C GLY A 190 19.33 0.59 -8.26
N ASN A 191 20.59 0.98 -8.03
CA ASN A 191 21.78 0.34 -8.59
C ASN A 191 22.97 0.52 -7.63
N THR A 192 22.72 0.55 -6.31
CA THR A 192 23.77 0.71 -5.30
C THR A 192 24.42 -0.63 -4.95
N GLY A 193 25.66 -0.59 -4.43
CA GLY A 193 26.40 -1.80 -4.09
C GLY A 193 27.02 -2.51 -5.32
N ASN A 194 27.13 -3.84 -5.24
CA ASN A 194 27.65 -4.66 -6.34
C ASN A 194 26.52 -5.07 -7.28
N SER A 195 26.14 -4.17 -8.17
CA SER A 195 25.03 -4.34 -9.11
C SER A 195 25.51 -4.15 -10.55
N SER A 196 24.97 -4.93 -11.49
CA SER A 196 25.29 -4.84 -12.91
C SER A 196 24.33 -3.95 -13.72
N GLY A 197 23.30 -3.40 -13.07
CA GLY A 197 22.27 -2.55 -13.67
C GLY A 197 21.12 -2.33 -12.70
N PRO A 198 20.21 -1.40 -13.00
CA PRO A 198 19.07 -1.11 -12.14
C PRO A 198 18.19 -2.35 -11.90
N HIS A 199 17.95 -2.70 -10.64
CA HIS A 199 17.06 -3.77 -10.22
C HIS A 199 16.76 -3.67 -8.72
N LEU A 200 15.79 -4.44 -8.23
CA LEU A 200 15.61 -4.80 -6.84
C LEU A 200 16.15 -6.21 -6.63
N HIS A 201 17.07 -6.40 -5.71
CA HIS A 201 17.43 -7.71 -5.17
C HIS A 201 16.56 -7.99 -3.94
N PHE A 202 15.83 -9.10 -3.95
CA PHE A 202 14.88 -9.48 -2.91
C PHE A 202 15.22 -10.85 -2.33
N GLU A 203 15.24 -10.96 -0.99
CA GLU A 203 15.45 -12.22 -0.29
C GLU A 203 14.33 -12.49 0.71
N VAL A 204 14.00 -13.77 0.90
CA VAL A 204 13.28 -14.28 2.07
C VAL A 204 14.27 -15.06 2.91
N ARG A 205 14.30 -14.80 4.22
CA ARG A 205 15.29 -15.33 5.15
C ARG A 205 14.65 -15.95 6.40
N THR A 206 15.35 -16.91 7.01
CA THR A 206 14.96 -17.52 8.29
C THR A 206 15.55 -16.78 9.51
N THR A 207 16.55 -15.92 9.30
CA THR A 207 17.14 -15.02 10.31
C THR A 207 17.38 -13.64 9.70
N PRO A 208 17.64 -12.59 10.53
CA PRO A 208 17.90 -11.26 9.96
C PRO A 208 19.24 -11.13 9.23
N ASP A 209 20.11 -12.15 9.31
CA ASP A 209 21.49 -12.08 8.86
C ASP A 209 21.70 -12.78 7.51
N TYR A 210 22.75 -12.35 6.81
CA TYR A 210 23.23 -12.96 5.57
C TYR A 210 23.45 -14.47 5.72
N GLY A 211 23.15 -15.23 4.66
CA GLY A 211 23.37 -16.67 4.58
C GLY A 211 22.21 -17.52 5.06
N SER A 212 21.08 -16.92 5.43
CA SER A 212 19.86 -17.63 5.87
C SER A 212 18.72 -17.57 4.84
N ALA A 213 19.03 -17.19 3.59
CA ALA A 213 18.05 -17.04 2.53
C ALA A 213 17.49 -18.40 2.05
N ILE A 214 16.21 -18.39 1.72
CA ILE A 214 15.47 -19.47 1.05
C ILE A 214 14.94 -18.96 -0.30
N ASP A 215 14.45 -19.85 -1.17
CA ASP A 215 13.90 -19.46 -2.47
C ASP A 215 12.70 -18.49 -2.31
N PRO A 216 12.87 -17.20 -2.68
CA PRO A 216 11.85 -16.20 -2.45
C PRO A 216 10.60 -16.41 -3.31
N MET A 217 10.78 -16.85 -4.56
CA MET A 217 9.68 -17.03 -5.49
C MET A 217 8.82 -18.24 -5.13
N LYS A 218 9.49 -19.31 -4.62
CA LYS A 218 8.75 -20.44 -4.08
C LYS A 218 7.98 -20.04 -2.83
N PHE A 219 8.62 -19.31 -1.92
CA PHE A 219 7.99 -18.84 -0.68
C PHE A 219 6.76 -17.97 -0.97
N LEU A 220 6.89 -16.98 -1.85
CA LEU A 220 5.78 -16.08 -2.18
C LEU A 220 4.60 -16.82 -2.83
N ARG A 221 4.88 -17.75 -3.75
CA ARG A 221 3.82 -18.59 -4.35
C ARG A 221 3.16 -19.53 -3.35
N ASP A 222 3.90 -20.11 -2.41
CA ASP A 222 3.35 -20.95 -1.34
C ASP A 222 2.43 -20.15 -0.38
N HIS A 223 2.52 -18.81 -0.40
CA HIS A 223 1.69 -17.88 0.36
C HIS A 223 0.69 -17.11 -0.50
N ASP A 224 0.34 -17.65 -1.67
CA ASP A 224 -0.67 -17.12 -2.58
C ASP A 224 -0.38 -15.69 -3.10
N ALA A 225 0.87 -15.24 -3.06
CA ALA A 225 1.28 -13.97 -3.67
C ALA A 225 1.29 -14.08 -5.20
N ASP A 226 0.77 -13.07 -5.87
CA ASP A 226 0.79 -12.96 -7.34
C ASP A 226 2.19 -12.46 -7.80
N VAL A 227 3.08 -13.43 -8.21
CA VAL A 227 4.47 -13.20 -8.59
C VAL A 227 4.94 -14.08 -9.75
#